data_8dc51d08046ad99079204a64f68ad540
#
_entry.id   8dc51d08046ad99079204a64f68ad540
#
_cell.length_a   1.000
_cell.length_b   1.000
_cell.length_c   1.000
_cell.angle_alpha   90.00
_cell.angle_beta   90.00
_cell.angle_gamma   90.00
#
_symmetry.space_group_name_H-M   'P 1'
#
loop_
_entity.id
_entity.type
_entity.pdbx_description
1 polymer ?
#
loop_
_entity_poly.entity_id
_entity_poly.type
_entity_poly.pdbx_seq_one_letter_code
_entity_poly.pdbx_strand_id
1 'polypeptide(L)' 'MNQEKVVREKGTVKWFNAAKGFGFIQRQSGDDVFVHFSAIQANGYRSLDEGSEVEFEVKQGPKGLQAENVNRV' A
#
# COMPACT_ATOMS: atom_id res chain seq x y z
N MET A 1 20.32 -20.83 -3.28
CA MET A 1 19.44 -20.01 -2.49
C MET A 1 18.94 -18.83 -3.24
N ASN A 2 17.68 -18.73 -3.32
CA ASN A 2 17.09 -17.64 -4.04
C ASN A 2 16.89 -16.46 -3.15
N GLN A 3 17.30 -15.32 -3.66
CA GLN A 3 16.99 -14.12 -2.98
C GLN A 3 15.98 -13.39 -3.77
N GLU A 4 14.80 -13.35 -3.26
CA GLU A 4 13.79 -12.58 -3.91
C GLU A 4 14.08 -11.13 -3.68
N LYS A 5 14.17 -10.42 -4.76
CA LYS A 5 14.28 -9.00 -4.66
C LYS A 5 12.95 -8.42 -4.31
N VAL A 6 12.89 -7.79 -3.18
CA VAL A 6 11.68 -7.08 -2.79
C VAL A 6 11.85 -5.65 -3.24
N VAL A 7 11.00 -5.22 -4.15
CA VAL A 7 11.06 -3.86 -4.65
C VAL A 7 10.07 -3.03 -3.86
N ARG A 8 10.57 -1.99 -3.20
CA ARG A 8 9.70 -1.09 -2.49
C ARG A 8 9.51 0.17 -3.32
N GLU A 9 8.30 0.66 -3.34
CA GLU A 9 7.96 1.86 -4.09
C GLU A 9 7.40 2.89 -3.14
N LYS A 10 7.38 4.12 -3.59
CA LYS A 10 6.72 5.20 -2.86
C LYS A 10 5.53 5.67 -3.64
N GLY A 11 4.54 6.12 -2.92
CA GLY A 11 3.34 6.65 -3.55
C GLY A 11 2.57 7.53 -2.59
N THR A 12 1.43 7.99 -3.07
CA THR A 12 0.57 8.89 -2.32
C THR A 12 -0.79 8.23 -2.15
N VAL A 13 -1.32 8.26 -0.95
CA VAL A 13 -2.64 7.68 -0.70
C VAL A 13 -3.68 8.49 -1.46
N LYS A 14 -4.34 7.84 -2.40
CA LYS A 14 -5.35 8.48 -3.20
C LYS A 14 -6.63 8.64 -2.39
N TRP A 15 -7.04 7.58 -1.73
CA TRP A 15 -8.12 7.60 -0.77
C TRP A 15 -8.06 6.31 0.04
N PHE A 16 -8.66 6.36 1.22
CA PHE A 16 -8.73 5.17 2.06
C PHE A 16 -10.02 5.25 2.87
N ASN A 17 -10.76 4.14 2.87
CA ASN A 17 -12.00 4.06 3.63
C ASN A 17 -11.75 3.24 4.88
N ALA A 18 -11.58 3.91 6.01
CA ALA A 18 -11.23 3.23 7.25
C ALA A 18 -12.35 2.31 7.73
N ALA A 19 -13.59 2.64 7.42
CA ALA A 19 -14.71 1.80 7.85
C ALA A 19 -14.73 0.49 7.10
N LYS A 20 -14.39 0.50 5.83
CA LYS A 20 -14.34 -0.72 5.02
C LYS A 20 -12.97 -1.37 5.01
N GLY A 21 -11.95 -0.63 5.39
CA GLY A 21 -10.61 -1.19 5.53
C GLY A 21 -9.82 -1.33 4.25
N PHE A 22 -10.07 -0.49 3.25
CA PHE A 22 -9.29 -0.56 2.01
C PHE A 22 -9.24 0.78 1.31
N GLY A 23 -8.33 0.89 0.38
CA GLY A 23 -8.17 2.10 -0.39
C GLY A 23 -7.22 1.89 -1.56
N PHE A 24 -6.74 2.98 -2.12
CA PHE A 24 -5.82 2.94 -3.25
C PHE A 24 -4.68 3.91 -3.03
N ILE A 25 -3.51 3.50 -3.50
CA ILE A 25 -2.30 4.31 -3.45
C ILE A 25 -1.89 4.58 -4.88
N GLN A 26 -1.63 5.84 -5.18
CA GLN A 26 -1.14 6.22 -6.50
C GLN A 26 0.38 6.09 -6.49
N ARG A 27 0.91 5.21 -7.34
CA ARG A 27 2.34 5.01 -7.42
C ARG A 27 2.98 6.12 -8.22
N GLN A 28 4.22 6.40 -7.91
CA GLN A 28 4.98 7.37 -8.71
C GLN A 28 5.27 6.82 -10.09
N SER A 29 5.38 5.50 -10.18
CA SER A 29 5.84 4.86 -11.41
C SER A 29 4.72 4.37 -12.31
N GLY A 30 3.47 4.50 -11.91
CA GLY A 30 2.43 3.97 -12.77
C GLY A 30 1.06 3.90 -12.14
N ASP A 31 0.38 2.79 -12.37
CA ASP A 31 -1.01 2.63 -12.00
C ASP A 31 -1.22 2.58 -10.50
N ASP A 32 -2.42 2.89 -10.07
CA ASP A 32 -2.81 2.78 -8.67
C ASP A 32 -2.72 1.34 -8.21
N VAL A 33 -2.45 1.16 -6.92
CA VAL A 33 -2.46 -0.17 -6.33
C VAL A 33 -3.47 -0.21 -5.21
N PHE A 34 -4.10 -1.36 -5.06
CA PHE A 34 -5.06 -1.60 -4.00
C PHE A 34 -4.33 -1.81 -2.69
N VAL A 35 -4.88 -1.29 -1.60
CA VAL A 35 -4.30 -1.51 -0.29
C VAL A 35 -5.41 -1.91 0.69
N HIS A 36 -5.16 -2.97 1.46
CA HIS A 36 -6.07 -3.44 2.49
C HIS A 36 -5.46 -3.09 3.85
N PHE A 37 -6.31 -2.86 4.85
CA PHE A 37 -5.80 -2.42 6.14
C PHE A 37 -4.81 -3.41 6.75
N SER A 38 -4.95 -4.70 6.42
CA SER A 38 -4.03 -5.70 6.94
C SER A 38 -2.62 -5.54 6.41
N ALA A 39 -2.44 -4.78 5.33
CA ALA A 39 -1.12 -4.55 4.75
C ALA A 39 -0.43 -3.35 5.38
N ILE A 40 -1.11 -2.59 6.23
CA ILE A 40 -0.54 -1.39 6.82
C ILE A 40 0.24 -1.76 8.08
N GLN A 41 1.50 -1.34 8.12
CA GLN A 41 2.36 -1.60 9.26
C GLN A 41 2.20 -0.48 10.26
N ALA A 42 1.40 -0.73 11.29
CA ALA A 42 1.15 0.28 12.29
C ALA A 42 0.78 -0.40 13.59
N ASN A 43 1.06 0.27 14.69
CA ASN A 43 0.63 -0.20 16.00
C ASN A 43 -0.77 0.30 16.25
N GLY A 44 -1.69 -0.60 16.55
CA GLY A 44 -3.04 -0.21 16.87
C GLY A 44 -3.86 0.07 15.63
N TYR A 45 -4.40 1.28 15.54
CA TYR A 45 -5.32 1.64 14.48
C TYR A 45 -4.63 1.74 13.13
N ARG A 46 -5.11 0.95 12.17
CA ARG A 46 -4.51 0.89 10.85
C ARG A 46 -5.35 1.68 9.87
N SER A 47 -4.84 2.84 9.53
CA SER A 47 -5.53 3.73 8.63
C SER A 47 -4.52 4.58 7.88
N LEU A 48 -4.93 5.10 6.74
CA LEU A 48 -4.10 5.97 5.94
C LEU A 48 -4.84 7.25 5.66
N ASP A 49 -4.12 8.36 5.69
CA ASP A 49 -4.71 9.65 5.38
C ASP A 49 -4.56 9.95 3.91
N GLU A 50 -5.61 10.49 3.31
CA GLU A 50 -5.58 10.89 1.92
C GLU A 50 -4.49 11.91 1.71
N GLY A 51 -3.70 11.72 0.66
CA GLY A 51 -2.62 12.63 0.34
C GLY A 51 -1.31 12.35 1.06
N SER A 52 -1.30 11.43 2.02
CA SER A 52 -0.05 11.13 2.73
C SER A 52 0.85 10.27 1.89
N GLU A 53 2.16 10.39 2.16
CA GLU A 53 3.15 9.64 1.43
C GLU A 53 3.45 8.34 2.14
N VAL A 54 3.52 7.26 1.39
CA VAL A 54 3.76 5.93 1.95
C VAL A 54 4.79 5.19 1.12
N GLU A 55 5.39 4.19 1.73
CA GLU A 55 6.31 3.29 1.08
C GLU A 55 5.77 1.88 1.22
N PHE A 56 5.87 1.09 0.17
CA PHE A 56 5.23 -0.22 0.16
C PHE A 56 5.87 -1.15 -0.86
N GLU A 57 5.51 -2.43 -0.76
CA GLU A 57 5.88 -3.44 -1.73
C GLU A 57 4.68 -3.70 -2.63
N VAL A 58 4.94 -4.04 -3.89
CA VAL A 58 3.89 -4.31 -4.85
C VAL A 58 3.84 -5.80 -5.12
N LYS A 59 2.66 -6.38 -5.02
CA LYS A 59 2.45 -7.79 -5.31
C LYS A 59 1.26 -7.96 -6.22
N GLN A 60 1.29 -9.04 -6.99
CA GLN A 60 0.16 -9.41 -7.82
C GLN A 60 -0.89 -10.08 -6.96
N GLY A 61 -2.08 -9.55 -6.96
CA GLY A 61 -3.17 -10.13 -6.20
C GLY A 61 -4.31 -10.56 -7.10
N PRO A 62 -5.39 -11.12 -6.51
CA PRO A 62 -6.53 -11.59 -7.32
C PRO A 62 -7.22 -10.49 -8.11
N LYS A 63 -7.17 -9.28 -7.61
CA LYS A 63 -7.82 -8.16 -8.28
C LYS A 63 -6.86 -7.25 -8.99
N GLY A 64 -5.60 -7.66 -9.10
CA GLY A 64 -4.56 -6.85 -9.71
C GLY A 64 -3.45 -6.56 -8.74
N LEU A 65 -2.73 -5.48 -8.95
CA LEU A 65 -1.60 -5.15 -8.10
C LEU A 65 -2.07 -4.68 -6.74
N GLN A 66 -1.39 -5.15 -5.70
CA GLN A 66 -1.70 -4.80 -4.32
C GLN A 66 -0.48 -4.30 -3.60
N ALA A 67 -0.69 -3.39 -2.65
CA ALA A 67 0.37 -2.92 -1.79
C ALA A 67 0.47 -3.82 -0.56
N GLU A 68 1.70 -4.10 -0.15
CA GLU A 68 1.98 -4.91 1.04
C GLU A 68 3.02 -4.20 1.87
N ASN A 69 3.03 -4.49 3.17
CA ASN A 69 4.00 -3.91 4.08
C ASN A 69 4.09 -2.39 3.94
N VAL A 70 2.94 -1.76 4.02
CA VAL A 70 2.83 -0.32 3.81
C VAL A 70 3.27 0.43 5.05
N ASN A 71 4.21 1.35 4.87
CA ASN A 71 4.70 2.19 5.96
C ASN A 71 4.55 3.65 5.57
N ARG A 72 4.25 4.48 6.54
CA ARG A 72 4.25 5.92 6.31
C ARG A 72 5.67 6.40 6.19
N VAL A 73 5.86 7.34 5.32
CA VAL A 73 7.18 7.95 5.12
C VAL A 73 7.36 9.11 6.08
#